data_a71152d04a6887743f2a5249294a7784
#
_entry.id   a71152d04a6887743f2a5249294a7784
#
_cell.length_a   1.000
_cell.length_b   1.000
_cell.length_c   1.000
_cell.angle_alpha   90.00
_cell.angle_beta   90.00
_cell.angle_gamma   90.00
#
_symmetry.space_group_name_H-M   'P 1'
#
loop_
_entity.id
_entity.type
_entity.pdbx_description
1 polymer ?
#
loop_
_entity_poly.entity_id
_entity_poly.type
_entity_poly.pdbx_seq_one_letter_code
_entity_poly.pdbx_strand_id
1 'polypeptide(L)'
;MTFKDIFKSSFLENVSSVSLLDMALTLILGFGIGLFIFLVYKKTYQGVMYSSSFGVTLIALTMITGMVILAVTSNVVLSLGMVGALSIVRFRTAIKEPLDIAFLFWSIAVGIVLAAGMIPLAVIGSVIIGILILVLVNKKSYVHPYILVLECDGQESEEQAKAALAPHVKRCIVKSKTATAGKVELNLEVRLKEDNTDFVNALAQLQGVHSAVLVSYNGDYMG
;
A
#
# COMPACT_ATOMS: atom_id res chain seq x y z
N MET A 1 18.37 -6.28 -53.04
CA MET A 1 17.79 -6.40 -51.69
C MET A 1 17.62 -5.02 -51.15
N THR A 2 16.39 -4.54 -51.07
CA THR A 2 16.08 -3.18 -50.59
C THR A 2 15.88 -3.25 -49.08
N PHE A 3 16.28 -2.20 -48.36
CA PHE A 3 16.13 -2.11 -46.88
C PHE A 3 14.71 -2.44 -46.41
N LYS A 4 13.70 -2.16 -47.25
CA LYS A 4 12.30 -2.54 -47.06
C LYS A 4 12.04 -4.07 -47.10
N ASP A 5 12.80 -4.84 -47.89
CA ASP A 5 12.61 -6.28 -48.00
C ASP A 5 13.20 -7.03 -46.82
N ILE A 6 14.32 -6.51 -46.24
CA ILE A 6 14.95 -7.07 -45.06
C ILE A 6 14.06 -6.78 -43.82
N PHE A 7 13.49 -5.58 -43.73
CA PHE A 7 12.59 -5.24 -42.62
C PHE A 7 11.28 -6.04 -42.69
N LYS A 8 10.75 -6.27 -43.88
CA LYS A 8 9.48 -6.98 -44.09
C LYS A 8 9.62 -8.48 -43.88
N SER A 9 10.72 -9.10 -44.30
CA SER A 9 10.93 -10.53 -44.11
C SER A 9 11.25 -10.88 -42.65
N SER A 10 12.18 -10.15 -41.99
CA SER A 10 12.50 -10.39 -40.58
C SER A 10 11.37 -10.00 -39.65
N PHE A 11 10.55 -8.99 -40.02
CA PHE A 11 9.38 -8.62 -39.22
C PHE A 11 8.27 -9.70 -39.32
N LEU A 12 8.00 -10.21 -40.51
CA LEU A 12 7.01 -11.26 -40.73
C LEU A 12 7.43 -12.62 -40.15
N GLU A 13 8.71 -12.98 -40.22
CA GLU A 13 9.22 -14.22 -39.61
C GLU A 13 9.16 -14.16 -38.08
N ASN A 14 9.46 -13.02 -37.47
CA ASN A 14 9.38 -12.84 -36.02
C ASN A 14 7.93 -12.74 -35.50
N VAL A 15 7.01 -12.18 -36.28
CA VAL A 15 5.57 -12.14 -35.92
C VAL A 15 4.91 -13.53 -36.08
N SER A 16 5.45 -14.41 -36.93
CA SER A 16 4.91 -15.77 -37.08
C SER A 16 5.20 -16.71 -35.89
N SER A 17 6.11 -16.33 -34.98
CA SER A 17 6.48 -17.13 -33.81
C SER A 17 5.52 -16.98 -32.63
N VAL A 18 4.76 -15.88 -32.56
CA VAL A 18 3.73 -15.67 -31.55
C VAL A 18 2.39 -15.41 -32.22
N SER A 19 1.40 -16.24 -31.92
CA SER A 19 0.06 -16.09 -32.48
C SER A 19 -0.54 -14.73 -32.06
N LEU A 20 -1.15 -14.03 -33.04
CA LEU A 20 -1.90 -12.79 -32.76
C LEU A 20 -3.02 -13.01 -31.73
N LEU A 21 -3.57 -14.24 -31.71
CA LEU A 21 -4.56 -14.63 -30.71
C LEU A 21 -3.95 -14.69 -29.30
N ASP A 22 -2.74 -15.23 -29.15
CA ASP A 22 -2.06 -15.32 -27.86
C ASP A 22 -1.70 -13.93 -27.33
N MET A 23 -1.28 -13.02 -28.21
CA MET A 23 -1.03 -11.62 -27.88
C MET A 23 -2.31 -10.92 -27.36
N ALA A 24 -3.40 -11.04 -28.14
CA ALA A 24 -4.68 -10.43 -27.78
C ALA A 24 -5.22 -11.02 -26.46
N LEU A 25 -5.15 -12.35 -26.31
CA LEU A 25 -5.58 -13.06 -25.10
C LEU A 25 -4.78 -12.61 -23.86
N THR A 26 -3.46 -12.56 -23.97
CA THR A 26 -2.58 -12.11 -22.86
C THR A 26 -2.89 -10.67 -22.45
N LEU A 27 -3.11 -9.76 -23.40
CA LEU A 27 -3.43 -8.37 -23.10
C LEU A 27 -4.83 -8.21 -22.48
N ILE A 28 -5.84 -8.90 -23.00
CA ILE A 28 -7.21 -8.85 -22.49
C ILE A 28 -7.29 -9.46 -21.09
N LEU A 29 -6.68 -10.63 -20.88
CA LEU A 29 -6.62 -11.27 -19.57
C LEU A 29 -5.76 -10.47 -18.60
N GLY A 30 -4.65 -9.90 -19.06
CA GLY A 30 -3.79 -9.01 -18.28
C GLY A 30 -4.53 -7.77 -17.79
N PHE A 31 -5.35 -7.17 -18.65
CA PHE A 31 -6.23 -6.07 -18.27
C PHE A 31 -7.28 -6.53 -17.25
N GLY A 32 -7.94 -7.67 -17.49
CA GLY A 32 -8.98 -8.20 -16.58
C GLY A 32 -8.45 -8.53 -15.19
N ILE A 33 -7.32 -9.25 -15.10
CA ILE A 33 -6.71 -9.58 -13.80
C ILE A 33 -6.06 -8.34 -13.19
N GLY A 34 -5.47 -7.45 -13.98
CA GLY A 34 -4.96 -6.17 -13.51
C GLY A 34 -6.04 -5.30 -12.87
N LEU A 35 -7.24 -5.30 -13.46
CA LEU A 35 -8.41 -4.63 -12.89
C LEU A 35 -8.88 -5.30 -11.59
N PHE A 36 -8.82 -6.63 -11.51
CA PHE A 36 -9.11 -7.35 -10.26
C PHE A 36 -8.11 -6.97 -9.17
N ILE A 37 -6.79 -6.91 -9.47
CA ILE A 37 -5.75 -6.46 -8.54
C ILE A 37 -6.04 -5.03 -8.07
N PHE A 38 -6.40 -4.14 -8.99
CA PHE A 38 -6.80 -2.76 -8.67
C PHE A 38 -8.00 -2.70 -7.71
N LEU A 39 -9.03 -3.54 -7.91
CA LEU A 39 -10.19 -3.59 -7.02
C LEU A 39 -9.82 -4.09 -5.62
N VAL A 40 -8.96 -5.11 -5.54
CA VAL A 40 -8.43 -5.61 -4.26
C VAL A 40 -7.63 -4.51 -3.56
N TYR A 41 -6.73 -3.82 -4.29
CA TYR A 41 -5.96 -2.70 -3.78
C TYR A 41 -6.86 -1.59 -3.22
N LYS A 42 -7.86 -1.16 -4.00
CA LYS A 42 -8.82 -0.14 -3.58
C LYS A 42 -9.57 -0.52 -2.30
N LYS A 43 -9.93 -1.80 -2.14
CA LYS A 43 -10.65 -2.29 -0.96
C LYS A 43 -9.75 -2.53 0.26
N THR A 44 -8.48 -2.78 0.02
CA THR A 44 -7.48 -3.08 1.07
C THR A 44 -6.79 -1.82 1.58
N TYR A 45 -6.80 -0.75 0.79
CA TYR A 45 -6.11 0.50 1.14
C TYR A 45 -6.78 1.16 2.35
N GLN A 46 -5.99 1.39 3.40
CA GLN A 46 -6.41 2.01 4.67
C GLN A 46 -5.57 3.26 5.00
N GLY A 47 -4.67 3.69 4.10
CA GLY A 47 -3.82 4.85 4.30
C GLY A 47 -4.55 6.19 4.09
N VAL A 48 -3.95 7.28 4.58
CA VAL A 48 -4.52 8.65 4.52
C VAL A 48 -4.53 9.21 3.10
N MET A 49 -3.63 8.74 2.22
CA MET A 49 -3.52 9.23 0.84
C MET A 49 -3.72 8.09 -0.16
N TYR A 50 -4.98 7.79 -0.48
CA TYR A 50 -5.29 6.90 -1.60
C TYR A 50 -4.77 7.47 -2.92
N SER A 51 -3.88 6.74 -3.60
CA SER A 51 -3.38 7.11 -4.92
C SER A 51 -4.08 6.30 -6.01
N SER A 52 -5.03 6.93 -6.70
CA SER A 52 -5.66 6.31 -7.86
C SER A 52 -4.66 6.04 -8.99
N SER A 53 -3.63 6.88 -9.12
CA SER A 53 -2.53 6.70 -10.09
C SER A 53 -1.75 5.41 -9.84
N PHE A 54 -1.50 5.04 -8.58
CA PHE A 54 -0.85 3.78 -8.25
C PHE A 54 -1.70 2.58 -8.67
N GLY A 55 -3.01 2.64 -8.48
CA GLY A 55 -3.91 1.59 -8.94
C GLY A 55 -3.90 1.41 -10.46
N VAL A 56 -3.87 2.49 -11.22
CA VAL A 56 -3.71 2.45 -12.69
C VAL A 56 -2.35 1.85 -13.07
N THR A 57 -1.30 2.16 -12.32
CA THR A 57 0.04 1.59 -12.54
C THR A 57 0.04 0.07 -12.39
N LEU A 58 -0.73 -0.52 -11.48
CA LEU A 58 -0.83 -1.97 -11.32
C LEU A 58 -1.40 -2.64 -12.57
N ILE A 59 -2.47 -2.06 -13.17
CA ILE A 59 -3.06 -2.56 -14.41
C ILE A 59 -2.04 -2.46 -15.56
N ALA A 60 -1.45 -1.27 -15.72
CA ALA A 60 -0.46 -1.02 -16.77
C ALA A 60 0.74 -1.96 -16.63
N LEU A 61 1.23 -2.18 -15.41
CA LEU A 61 2.39 -3.03 -15.14
C LEU A 61 2.11 -4.49 -15.50
N THR A 62 0.91 -5.02 -15.20
CA THR A 62 0.50 -6.37 -15.60
C THR A 62 0.53 -6.52 -17.13
N MET A 63 -0.04 -5.54 -17.85
CA MET A 63 -0.08 -5.57 -19.32
C MET A 63 1.31 -5.40 -19.94
N ILE A 64 2.10 -4.45 -19.45
CA ILE A 64 3.46 -4.18 -19.93
C ILE A 64 4.34 -5.41 -19.72
N THR A 65 4.29 -6.01 -18.53
CA THR A 65 5.08 -7.21 -18.24
C THR A 65 4.69 -8.37 -19.15
N GLY A 66 3.41 -8.62 -19.37
CA GLY A 66 2.94 -9.63 -20.30
C GLY A 66 3.44 -9.39 -21.72
N MET A 67 3.35 -8.16 -22.21
CA MET A 67 3.84 -7.78 -23.54
C MET A 67 5.36 -7.95 -23.64
N VAL A 68 6.11 -7.54 -22.63
CA VAL A 68 7.58 -7.66 -22.61
C VAL A 68 8.00 -9.13 -22.65
N ILE A 69 7.38 -9.99 -21.85
CA ILE A 69 7.72 -11.42 -21.82
C ILE A 69 7.36 -12.10 -23.14
N LEU A 70 6.22 -11.78 -23.75
CA LEU A 70 5.91 -12.29 -25.10
C LEU A 70 6.95 -11.88 -26.14
N ALA A 71 7.43 -10.64 -26.10
CA ALA A 71 8.48 -10.16 -26.99
C ALA A 71 9.83 -10.85 -26.73
N VAL A 72 10.16 -11.09 -25.46
CA VAL A 72 11.40 -11.78 -25.05
C VAL A 72 11.39 -13.24 -25.46
N THR A 73 10.28 -13.94 -25.34
CA THR A 73 10.16 -15.36 -25.73
C THR A 73 10.20 -15.57 -27.23
N SER A 74 9.84 -14.55 -28.01
CA SER A 74 9.89 -14.64 -29.51
C SER A 74 11.28 -14.50 -30.10
N ASN A 75 12.24 -13.85 -29.38
CA ASN A 75 13.57 -13.59 -29.92
C ASN A 75 14.65 -13.49 -28.83
N VAL A 76 15.62 -14.41 -28.85
CA VAL A 76 16.71 -14.51 -27.88
C VAL A 76 17.61 -13.27 -27.86
N VAL A 77 17.86 -12.63 -29.01
CA VAL A 77 18.69 -11.42 -29.10
C VAL A 77 17.97 -10.24 -28.43
N LEU A 78 16.65 -10.12 -28.65
CA LEU A 78 15.82 -9.12 -28.00
C LEU A 78 15.77 -9.33 -26.47
N SER A 79 15.71 -10.58 -26.05
CA SER A 79 15.73 -11.01 -24.66
C SER A 79 16.96 -10.48 -23.89
N LEU A 80 18.17 -10.70 -24.46
CA LEU A 80 19.42 -10.20 -23.89
C LEU A 80 19.46 -8.67 -23.81
N GLY A 81 19.00 -7.98 -24.87
CA GLY A 81 18.93 -6.53 -24.92
C GLY A 81 17.97 -5.94 -23.86
N MET A 82 16.80 -6.58 -23.66
CA MET A 82 15.82 -6.15 -22.68
C MET A 82 16.28 -6.36 -21.24
N VAL A 83 16.92 -7.49 -20.91
CA VAL A 83 17.51 -7.71 -19.57
C VAL A 83 18.54 -6.64 -19.27
N GLY A 84 19.38 -6.28 -20.25
CA GLY A 84 20.32 -5.17 -20.10
C GLY A 84 19.64 -3.82 -19.88
N ALA A 85 18.61 -3.50 -20.67
CA ALA A 85 17.87 -2.25 -20.56
C ALA A 85 17.12 -2.12 -19.22
N LEU A 86 16.46 -3.19 -18.76
CA LEU A 86 15.73 -3.20 -17.50
C LEU A 86 16.66 -3.09 -16.27
N SER A 87 17.89 -3.58 -16.37
CA SER A 87 18.86 -3.48 -15.28
C SER A 87 19.33 -2.03 -15.00
N ILE A 88 19.15 -1.12 -15.96
CA ILE A 88 19.50 0.29 -15.83
C ILE A 88 18.37 1.09 -15.16
N VAL A 89 17.14 0.56 -15.18
CA VAL A 89 15.97 1.24 -14.59
C VAL A 89 16.09 1.22 -13.06
N ARG A 90 16.43 2.37 -12.49
CA ARG A 90 16.50 2.58 -11.05
C ARG A 90 15.33 3.43 -10.59
N PHE A 91 14.46 2.84 -9.79
CA PHE A 91 13.42 3.60 -9.10
C PHE A 91 14.05 4.47 -8.00
N ARG A 92 13.81 5.78 -8.06
CA ARG A 92 14.27 6.74 -7.04
C ARG A 92 13.20 7.16 -6.06
N THR A 93 11.95 6.74 -6.28
CA THR A 93 10.83 7.03 -5.39
C THR A 93 10.78 6.01 -4.27
N ALA A 94 10.77 6.48 -3.03
CA ALA A 94 10.54 5.62 -1.88
C ALA A 94 9.09 5.09 -1.93
N ILE A 95 8.94 3.77 -1.88
CA ILE A 95 7.64 3.15 -1.71
C ILE A 95 7.31 3.28 -0.22
N LYS A 96 6.25 4.03 0.10
CA LYS A 96 5.92 4.41 1.48
C LYS A 96 5.31 3.24 2.26
N GLU A 97 4.54 2.37 1.58
CA GLU A 97 3.83 1.28 2.24
C GLU A 97 4.35 -0.10 1.80
N PRO A 98 4.63 -1.01 2.76
CA PRO A 98 5.11 -2.37 2.43
C PRO A 98 4.14 -3.17 1.57
N LEU A 99 2.84 -2.94 1.71
CA LEU A 99 1.80 -3.59 0.90
C LEU A 99 1.86 -3.20 -0.57
N ASP A 100 2.27 -1.98 -0.90
CA ASP A 100 2.40 -1.52 -2.27
C ASP A 100 3.41 -2.37 -3.05
N ILE A 101 4.50 -2.78 -2.37
CA ILE A 101 5.50 -3.68 -2.94
C ILE A 101 4.86 -5.03 -3.30
N ALA A 102 4.03 -5.58 -2.43
CA ALA A 102 3.35 -6.86 -2.68
C ALA A 102 2.41 -6.76 -3.90
N PHE A 103 1.66 -5.67 -4.05
CA PHE A 103 0.81 -5.43 -5.21
C PHE A 103 1.60 -5.28 -6.51
N LEU A 104 2.74 -4.57 -6.49
CA LEU A 104 3.64 -4.45 -7.64
C LEU A 104 4.17 -5.82 -8.08
N PHE A 105 4.70 -6.62 -7.15
CA PHE A 105 5.19 -7.96 -7.46
C PHE A 105 4.09 -8.89 -7.96
N TRP A 106 2.89 -8.80 -7.40
CA TRP A 106 1.75 -9.56 -7.86
C TRP A 106 1.39 -9.22 -9.32
N SER A 107 1.34 -7.93 -9.66
CA SER A 107 1.06 -7.47 -11.03
C SER A 107 2.11 -7.96 -12.02
N ILE A 108 3.40 -7.89 -11.67
CA ILE A 108 4.50 -8.39 -12.49
C ILE A 108 4.38 -9.92 -12.68
N ALA A 109 4.18 -10.66 -11.59
CA ALA A 109 4.07 -12.12 -11.63
C ALA A 109 2.91 -12.60 -12.53
N VAL A 110 1.76 -11.94 -12.44
CA VAL A 110 0.60 -12.24 -13.28
C VAL A 110 0.91 -12.01 -14.76
N GLY A 111 1.57 -10.89 -15.10
CA GLY A 111 2.00 -10.62 -16.48
C GLY A 111 2.92 -11.71 -17.04
N ILE A 112 3.90 -12.16 -16.24
CA ILE A 112 4.84 -13.25 -16.61
C ILE A 112 4.08 -14.56 -16.83
N VAL A 113 3.22 -14.94 -15.89
CA VAL A 113 2.49 -16.23 -15.94
C VAL A 113 1.51 -16.28 -17.12
N LEU A 114 0.84 -15.15 -17.42
CA LEU A 114 -0.05 -15.04 -18.59
C LEU A 114 0.72 -15.18 -19.90
N ALA A 115 1.86 -14.50 -20.02
CA ALA A 115 2.71 -14.59 -21.21
C ALA A 115 3.32 -15.99 -21.41
N ALA A 116 3.51 -16.75 -20.34
CA ALA A 116 3.91 -18.16 -20.38
C ALA A 116 2.75 -19.11 -20.78
N GLY A 117 1.54 -18.60 -21.04
CA GLY A 117 0.38 -19.40 -21.42
C GLY A 117 -0.31 -20.12 -20.25
N MET A 118 0.14 -19.93 -19.01
CA MET A 118 -0.41 -20.60 -17.82
C MET A 118 -1.63 -19.85 -17.26
N ILE A 119 -2.67 -19.68 -18.08
CA ILE A 119 -3.89 -18.93 -17.74
C ILE A 119 -4.57 -19.44 -16.45
N PRO A 120 -4.76 -20.76 -16.22
CA PRO A 120 -5.39 -21.24 -15.00
C PRO A 120 -4.62 -20.85 -13.74
N LEU A 121 -3.28 -20.89 -13.80
CA LEU A 121 -2.42 -20.50 -12.69
C LEU A 121 -2.53 -19.00 -12.39
N ALA A 122 -2.57 -18.17 -13.42
CA ALA A 122 -2.73 -16.72 -13.26
C ALA A 122 -4.06 -16.37 -12.58
N VAL A 123 -5.17 -16.99 -13.00
CA VAL A 123 -6.50 -16.72 -12.48
C VAL A 123 -6.65 -17.26 -11.05
N ILE A 124 -6.39 -18.56 -10.85
CA ILE A 124 -6.55 -19.20 -9.54
C ILE A 124 -5.60 -18.59 -8.51
N GLY A 125 -4.33 -18.38 -8.89
CA GLY A 125 -3.34 -17.75 -8.05
C GLY A 125 -3.74 -16.33 -7.64
N SER A 126 -4.24 -15.53 -8.58
CA SER A 126 -4.72 -14.17 -8.29
C SER A 126 -5.91 -14.16 -7.35
N VAL A 127 -6.87 -15.07 -7.51
CA VAL A 127 -8.03 -15.18 -6.61
C VAL A 127 -7.58 -15.55 -5.19
N ILE A 128 -6.68 -16.52 -5.06
CA ILE A 128 -6.16 -16.96 -3.74
C ILE A 128 -5.41 -15.80 -3.06
N ILE A 129 -4.48 -15.14 -3.78
CA ILE A 129 -3.71 -14.00 -3.24
C ILE A 129 -4.65 -12.86 -2.84
N GLY A 130 -5.63 -12.52 -3.70
CA GLY A 130 -6.60 -11.47 -3.42
C GLY A 130 -7.42 -11.74 -2.17
N ILE A 131 -7.95 -12.96 -2.00
CA ILE A 131 -8.69 -13.36 -0.80
C ILE A 131 -7.78 -13.30 0.44
N LEU A 132 -6.55 -13.81 0.34
CA LEU A 132 -5.60 -13.81 1.44
C LEU A 132 -5.30 -12.38 1.92
N ILE A 133 -5.00 -11.47 1.00
CA ILE A 133 -4.74 -10.06 1.33
C ILE A 133 -5.97 -9.42 1.98
N LEU A 134 -7.16 -9.61 1.39
CA LEU A 134 -8.40 -9.06 1.93
C LEU A 134 -8.69 -9.57 3.35
N VAL A 135 -8.48 -10.85 3.61
CA VAL A 135 -8.73 -11.45 4.94
C VAL A 135 -7.70 -10.96 5.96
N LEU A 136 -6.41 -10.92 5.60
CA LEU A 136 -5.35 -10.53 6.53
C LEU A 136 -5.40 -9.04 6.87
N VAL A 137 -5.68 -8.19 5.88
CA VAL A 137 -5.71 -6.74 6.11
C VAL A 137 -6.99 -6.32 6.83
N ASN A 138 -8.13 -6.92 6.49
CA ASN A 138 -9.41 -6.59 7.12
C ASN A 138 -9.52 -7.07 8.58
N LYS A 139 -8.69 -8.07 8.99
CA LYS A 139 -8.61 -8.52 10.39
C LYS A 139 -7.82 -7.59 11.30
N LYS A 140 -7.00 -6.68 10.77
CA LYS A 140 -6.39 -5.62 11.56
C LYS A 140 -7.45 -4.58 11.86
N SER A 141 -8.12 -4.71 13.02
CA SER A 141 -8.90 -3.62 13.62
C SER A 141 -7.94 -2.45 13.84
N TYR A 142 -7.97 -1.49 12.94
CA TYR A 142 -7.14 -0.29 12.97
C TYR A 142 -7.71 0.59 14.08
N VAL A 143 -7.29 0.32 15.29
CA VAL A 143 -7.45 1.29 16.39
C VAL A 143 -6.35 2.32 16.16
N HIS A 144 -6.68 3.41 15.50
CA HIS A 144 -5.75 4.52 15.28
C HIS A 144 -5.16 4.95 16.63
N PRO A 145 -3.82 4.99 16.78
CA PRO A 145 -3.22 5.59 17.94
C PRO A 145 -3.41 7.10 17.88
N TYR A 146 -3.83 7.68 19.00
CA TYR A 146 -3.87 9.12 19.21
C TYR A 146 -2.81 9.51 20.22
N ILE A 147 -2.27 10.71 20.08
CA ILE A 147 -1.46 11.34 21.12
C ILE A 147 -2.36 12.33 21.86
N LEU A 148 -2.54 12.07 23.14
CA LEU A 148 -3.22 12.97 24.05
C LEU A 148 -2.15 13.76 24.82
N VAL A 149 -2.13 15.06 24.65
CA VAL A 149 -1.28 16.01 25.38
C VAL A 149 -2.12 16.63 26.46
N LEU A 150 -1.70 16.50 27.71
CA LEU A 150 -2.35 17.08 28.90
C LEU A 150 -1.38 17.98 29.62
N GLU A 151 -1.81 19.19 29.96
CA GLU A 151 -1.13 20.08 30.88
C GLU A 151 -1.90 20.16 32.19
N CYS A 152 -1.24 19.83 33.30
CA CYS A 152 -1.84 19.78 34.63
C CYS A 152 -1.02 20.59 35.65
N ASP A 153 -1.67 21.08 36.70
CA ASP A 153 -1.02 21.84 37.78
C ASP A 153 -0.12 21.01 38.72
N GLY A 154 -0.24 19.69 38.67
CA GLY A 154 0.54 18.81 39.53
C GLY A 154 0.12 17.35 39.46
N GLN A 155 0.64 16.55 40.39
CA GLN A 155 0.44 15.11 40.40
C GLN A 155 -1.03 14.72 40.68
N GLU A 156 -1.73 15.42 41.50
CA GLU A 156 -3.12 15.14 41.88
C GLU A 156 -4.05 15.29 40.66
N SER A 157 -3.91 16.38 39.91
CA SER A 157 -4.67 16.65 38.69
C SER A 157 -4.30 15.65 37.57
N GLU A 158 -3.04 15.21 37.50
CA GLU A 158 -2.59 14.14 36.59
C GLU A 158 -3.31 12.79 36.85
N GLU A 159 -3.39 12.39 38.14
CA GLU A 159 -4.05 11.17 38.55
C GLU A 159 -5.56 11.20 38.26
N GLN A 160 -6.21 12.35 38.54
CA GLN A 160 -7.62 12.55 38.20
C GLN A 160 -7.86 12.48 36.69
N ALA A 161 -7.02 13.13 35.90
CA ALA A 161 -7.12 13.07 34.43
C ALA A 161 -6.92 11.66 33.88
N LYS A 162 -5.96 10.90 34.41
CA LYS A 162 -5.76 9.47 34.02
C LYS A 162 -6.93 8.59 34.45
N ALA A 163 -7.52 8.82 35.61
CA ALA A 163 -8.69 8.09 36.08
C ALA A 163 -9.91 8.35 35.17
N ALA A 164 -10.14 9.61 34.79
CA ALA A 164 -11.20 10.02 33.89
C ALA A 164 -11.00 9.48 32.45
N LEU A 165 -9.74 9.32 32.01
CA LEU A 165 -9.39 8.76 30.71
C LEU A 165 -9.62 7.24 30.61
N ALA A 166 -9.39 6.49 31.70
CA ALA A 166 -9.38 5.03 31.72
C ALA A 166 -10.63 4.35 31.10
N PRO A 167 -11.88 4.81 31.34
CA PRO A 167 -13.07 4.19 30.76
C PRO A 167 -13.15 4.33 29.25
N HIS A 168 -12.53 5.36 28.63
CA HIS A 168 -12.64 5.70 27.21
C HIS A 168 -11.56 5.07 26.33
N VAL A 169 -10.48 4.53 26.94
CA VAL A 169 -9.33 3.99 26.22
C VAL A 169 -9.19 2.48 26.41
N LYS A 170 -8.77 1.76 25.32
CA LYS A 170 -8.37 0.35 25.40
C LYS A 170 -6.93 0.19 25.89
N ARG A 171 -6.08 1.15 25.56
CA ARG A 171 -4.67 1.15 25.92
C ARG A 171 -4.18 2.59 26.08
N CYS A 172 -3.41 2.83 27.12
CA CYS A 172 -2.76 4.10 27.40
C CYS A 172 -1.28 3.84 27.71
N ILE A 173 -0.38 4.52 27.02
CA ILE A 173 1.07 4.42 27.22
C ILE A 173 1.62 5.82 27.36
N VAL A 174 2.36 6.08 28.43
CA VAL A 174 3.07 7.35 28.61
C VAL A 174 4.25 7.39 27.65
N LYS A 175 4.29 8.36 26.74
CA LYS A 175 5.41 8.57 25.80
C LYS A 175 6.45 9.53 26.40
N SER A 176 5.98 10.63 26.98
CA SER A 176 6.83 11.55 27.72
C SER A 176 6.06 12.20 28.85
N LYS A 177 6.78 12.56 29.90
CA LYS A 177 6.30 13.36 31.03
C LYS A 177 7.33 14.42 31.32
N THR A 178 6.93 15.68 31.25
CA THR A 178 7.76 16.83 31.63
C THR A 178 7.16 17.42 32.88
N ALA A 179 7.93 17.48 33.94
CA ALA A 179 7.51 18.12 35.21
C ALA A 179 8.38 19.34 35.46
N THR A 180 7.74 20.48 35.62
CA THR A 180 8.33 21.76 36.02
C THR A 180 7.68 22.24 37.32
N ALA A 181 8.27 23.25 38.00
CA ALA A 181 7.70 23.76 39.23
C ALA A 181 6.26 24.29 39.00
N GLY A 182 5.26 23.52 39.46
CA GLY A 182 3.84 23.87 39.37
C GLY A 182 3.14 23.46 38.06
N LYS A 183 3.81 22.76 37.12
CA LYS A 183 3.18 22.25 35.89
C LYS A 183 3.70 20.87 35.48
N VAL A 184 2.80 20.03 35.03
CA VAL A 184 3.10 18.70 34.49
C VAL A 184 2.51 18.61 33.07
N GLU A 185 3.35 18.34 32.09
CA GLU A 185 2.94 18.02 30.73
C GLU A 185 3.08 16.53 30.50
N LEU A 186 2.02 15.90 30.01
CA LEU A 186 1.94 14.47 29.73
C LEU A 186 1.60 14.25 28.26
N ASN A 187 2.44 13.49 27.58
CA ASN A 187 2.16 12.98 26.24
C ASN A 187 1.83 11.49 26.33
N LEU A 188 0.56 11.16 26.10
CA LEU A 188 0.02 9.80 26.22
C LEU A 188 -0.36 9.27 24.84
N GLU A 189 0.18 8.12 24.45
CA GLU A 189 -0.38 7.36 23.35
C GLU A 189 -1.62 6.63 23.83
N VAL A 190 -2.77 6.96 23.26
CA VAL A 190 -4.05 6.38 23.63
C VAL A 190 -4.69 5.68 22.44
N ARG A 191 -5.32 4.54 22.70
CA ARG A 191 -6.16 3.83 21.74
C ARG A 191 -7.58 3.84 22.23
N LEU A 192 -8.46 4.51 21.54
CA LEU A 192 -9.85 4.68 21.92
C LEU A 192 -10.63 3.37 21.85
N LYS A 193 -11.62 3.19 22.71
CA LYS A 193 -12.58 2.09 22.62
C LYS A 193 -13.60 2.31 21.52
N GLU A 194 -14.06 3.56 21.39
CA GLU A 194 -15.00 4.05 20.40
C GLU A 194 -14.42 5.31 19.76
N ASP A 195 -14.81 5.61 18.54
CA ASP A 195 -14.30 6.78 17.80
C ASP A 195 -14.99 8.07 18.27
N ASN A 196 -15.16 8.21 19.60
CA ASN A 196 -15.75 9.35 20.27
C ASN A 196 -14.65 10.17 20.97
N THR A 197 -14.61 11.48 20.70
CA THR A 197 -13.63 12.42 21.24
C THR A 197 -14.18 13.33 22.33
N ASP A 198 -15.46 13.15 22.74
CA ASP A 198 -16.13 14.02 23.73
C ASP A 198 -15.44 14.01 25.10
N PHE A 199 -14.76 12.91 25.43
CA PHE A 199 -14.00 12.80 26.67
C PHE A 199 -12.88 13.85 26.78
N VAL A 200 -12.37 14.39 25.68
CA VAL A 200 -11.35 15.44 25.68
C VAL A 200 -11.92 16.73 26.30
N ASN A 201 -13.17 17.05 25.98
CA ASN A 201 -13.87 18.19 26.54
C ASN A 201 -14.08 18.00 28.06
N ALA A 202 -14.41 16.77 28.48
CA ALA A 202 -14.57 16.46 29.91
C ALA A 202 -13.23 16.57 30.67
N LEU A 203 -12.12 16.12 30.06
CA LEU A 203 -10.77 16.27 30.64
C LEU A 203 -10.37 17.72 30.79
N ALA A 204 -10.67 18.58 29.81
CA ALA A 204 -10.36 19.99 29.84
C ALA A 204 -11.17 20.77 30.95
N GLN A 205 -12.28 20.19 31.43
CA GLN A 205 -13.09 20.77 32.49
C GLN A 205 -12.66 20.33 33.90
N LEU A 206 -11.71 19.39 34.03
CA LEU A 206 -11.22 18.95 35.32
C LEU A 206 -10.41 20.05 36.01
N GLN A 207 -10.57 20.14 37.34
CA GLN A 207 -9.83 21.11 38.11
C GLN A 207 -8.32 20.84 38.07
N GLY A 208 -7.54 21.86 37.74
CA GLY A 208 -6.08 21.74 37.59
C GLY A 208 -5.62 21.17 36.27
N VAL A 209 -6.50 20.98 35.28
CA VAL A 209 -6.13 20.68 33.87
C VAL A 209 -6.25 21.99 33.08
N HIS A 210 -5.13 22.45 32.50
CA HIS A 210 -5.08 23.67 31.72
C HIS A 210 -5.40 23.46 30.25
N SER A 211 -4.90 22.37 29.71
CA SER A 211 -5.18 21.99 28.31
C SER A 211 -5.25 20.48 28.13
N ALA A 212 -6.13 20.04 27.19
CA ALA A 212 -6.25 18.69 26.75
C ALA A 212 -6.34 18.72 25.20
N VAL A 213 -5.31 18.21 24.52
CA VAL A 213 -5.23 18.22 23.06
C VAL A 213 -5.10 16.78 22.58
N LEU A 214 -6.02 16.34 21.70
CA LEU A 214 -5.97 15.03 21.07
C LEU A 214 -5.51 15.18 19.62
N VAL A 215 -4.39 14.55 19.30
CA VAL A 215 -3.80 14.56 17.94
C VAL A 215 -3.81 13.15 17.38
N SER A 216 -4.30 12.98 16.15
CA SER A 216 -4.19 11.69 15.47
C SER A 216 -2.73 11.42 15.12
N TYR A 217 -2.21 10.27 15.53
CA TYR A 217 -0.84 9.89 15.25
C TYR A 217 -0.80 8.93 14.05
N ASN A 218 -0.48 9.45 12.88
CA ASN A 218 -0.35 8.68 11.63
C ASN A 218 1.08 8.21 11.33
N GLY A 219 2.02 8.36 12.27
CA GLY A 219 3.39 7.90 12.08
C GLY A 219 4.28 8.76 11.17
N ASP A 220 3.75 9.81 10.55
CA ASP A 220 4.44 10.60 9.51
C ASP A 220 5.24 11.81 10.04
N TYR A 221 5.37 11.97 11.35
CA TYR A 221 6.18 13.06 11.95
C TYR A 221 7.54 12.54 12.43
N MET A 222 8.33 11.95 11.54
CA MET A 222 9.78 11.87 11.66
C MET A 222 10.37 12.07 10.27
N GLY A 223 10.49 13.32 9.87
CA GLY A 223 11.33 13.80 8.78
C GLY A 223 12.42 14.66 9.35
#